data_66043518b6829e7f79a545f6fbecf7d1
#
_entry.id   66043518b6829e7f79a545f6fbecf7d1
#
_cell.length_a   1.000
_cell.length_b   1.000
_cell.length_c   1.000
_cell.angle_alpha   90.00
_cell.angle_beta   90.00
_cell.angle_gamma   90.00
#
_symmetry.space_group_name_H-M   'P 1'
#
loop_
_entity.id
_entity.type
_entity.pdbx_description
1 polymer ?
#
loop_
_entity_poly.entity_id
_entity_poly.type
_entity_poly.pdbx_seq_one_letter_code
_entity_poly.pdbx_strand_id
1 'polypeptide(L)'
;MPQAEIGIIGGSGLYSMPGLTKVKEVQLKTPFGKPSDAYVLGTLEGRKVAFLARHGRGHRILPTELNFRANIHGFKHLGVERIVSISAVGSLKEEHRPLDFVIPDQFFDRTRHRVDTFFGNGIVAHIAFADPICSELARVVEGACKKAGVAGKRGGTYLCMEGPQFSTKAESNVYRSWGMDVIGMTNLQEAKLAREAEICYVTVAMVTDYDCWHPHHDSVTVDQIVAVLLKNAENATKVVLETVAAMPDGRSCRCGSSLAHAILTDRAKIPAATRQKLKLILGKYLDKPKAKKA
;
A
#
# COMPACT_ATOMS: atom_id res chain seq x y z
N MET A 1 -14.66 11.63 -15.62
CA MET A 1 -13.44 12.18 -15.03
C MET A 1 -13.11 11.39 -13.77
N PRO A 2 -11.83 11.14 -13.43
CA PRO A 2 -11.47 10.44 -12.20
C PRO A 2 -12.04 11.17 -10.98
N GLN A 3 -12.56 10.40 -10.01
CA GLN A 3 -13.09 10.95 -8.76
C GLN A 3 -11.96 11.27 -7.76
N ALA A 4 -10.82 10.58 -7.87
CA ALA A 4 -9.61 10.83 -7.11
C ALA A 4 -8.36 10.52 -7.95
N GLU A 5 -7.26 11.20 -7.66
CA GLU A 5 -5.96 11.03 -8.31
C GLU A 5 -4.98 10.26 -7.41
N ILE A 6 -5.10 10.51 -6.11
CA ILE A 6 -4.22 9.98 -5.08
C ILE A 6 -5.05 9.17 -4.09
N GLY A 7 -4.64 7.93 -3.85
CA GLY A 7 -5.17 7.06 -2.82
C GLY A 7 -4.29 7.08 -1.58
N ILE A 8 -4.91 7.11 -0.41
CA ILE A 8 -4.21 7.03 0.87
C ILE A 8 -4.82 5.88 1.65
N ILE A 9 -4.00 4.90 1.98
CA ILE A 9 -4.40 3.77 2.84
C ILE A 9 -3.75 3.97 4.20
N GLY A 10 -4.55 3.91 5.26
CA GLY A 10 -3.99 4.08 6.60
C GLY A 10 -4.86 3.49 7.71
N GLY A 11 -4.39 3.64 8.92
CA GLY A 11 -5.10 3.29 10.16
C GLY A 11 -6.02 4.41 10.65
N SER A 12 -6.59 4.19 11.84
CA SER A 12 -7.38 5.20 12.57
C SER A 12 -6.54 6.46 12.81
N GLY A 13 -7.09 7.63 12.53
CA GLY A 13 -6.42 8.93 12.67
C GLY A 13 -6.16 9.67 11.37
N LEU A 14 -6.14 8.97 10.21
CA LEU A 14 -5.93 9.61 8.91
C LEU A 14 -7.23 9.97 8.17
N TYR A 15 -8.40 9.62 8.71
CA TYR A 15 -9.69 9.89 8.03
C TYR A 15 -10.23 11.31 8.26
N SER A 16 -9.74 11.99 9.28
CA SER A 16 -10.07 13.38 9.62
C SER A 16 -8.85 14.27 9.33
N MET A 17 -8.44 14.29 8.05
CA MET A 17 -7.28 15.05 7.61
C MET A 17 -7.55 16.54 7.69
N PRO A 18 -6.74 17.35 8.41
CA PRO A 18 -6.84 18.80 8.38
C PRO A 18 -6.74 19.33 6.94
N GLY A 19 -7.53 20.32 6.59
CA GLY A 19 -7.56 20.91 5.25
C GLY A 19 -8.31 20.09 4.19
N LEU A 20 -8.84 18.92 4.52
CA LEU A 20 -9.66 18.14 3.60
C LEU A 20 -11.02 18.85 3.39
N THR A 21 -11.31 19.20 2.15
CA THR A 21 -12.55 19.87 1.75
C THR A 21 -13.38 19.01 0.80
N LYS A 22 -14.64 19.38 0.55
CA LYS A 22 -15.58 18.67 -0.34
C LYS A 22 -15.68 17.17 -0.03
N VAL A 23 -15.73 16.85 1.26
CA VAL A 23 -15.72 15.48 1.78
C VAL A 23 -16.97 14.73 1.36
N LYS A 24 -16.81 13.53 0.83
CA LYS A 24 -17.89 12.61 0.45
C LYS A 24 -17.47 11.18 0.74
N GLU A 25 -18.36 10.41 1.37
CA GLU A 25 -18.18 8.96 1.51
C GLU A 25 -18.77 8.21 0.33
N VAL A 26 -18.02 7.21 -0.17
CA VAL A 26 -18.43 6.37 -1.29
C VAL A 26 -18.26 4.90 -0.91
N GLN A 27 -19.37 4.19 -0.82
CA GLN A 27 -19.35 2.74 -0.69
C GLN A 27 -19.28 2.09 -2.07
N LEU A 28 -18.33 1.20 -2.27
CA LEU A 28 -18.15 0.48 -3.53
C LEU A 28 -18.45 -1.01 -3.34
N LYS A 29 -19.07 -1.59 -4.35
CA LYS A 29 -19.10 -3.03 -4.57
C LYS A 29 -18.16 -3.35 -5.72
N THR A 30 -17.23 -4.28 -5.50
CA THR A 30 -16.29 -4.70 -6.54
C THR A 30 -16.56 -6.14 -6.97
N PRO A 31 -16.02 -6.59 -8.11
CA PRO A 31 -16.09 -8.00 -8.53
C PRO A 31 -15.36 -8.95 -7.55
N PHE A 32 -14.63 -8.41 -6.59
CA PHE A 32 -13.89 -9.14 -5.57
C PHE A 32 -14.54 -9.05 -4.18
N GLY A 33 -15.73 -8.48 -4.07
CA GLY A 33 -16.44 -8.25 -2.81
C GLY A 33 -16.36 -6.79 -2.35
N LYS A 34 -16.64 -6.59 -1.07
CA LYS A 34 -16.61 -5.25 -0.44
C LYS A 34 -15.20 -4.89 -0.02
N PRO A 35 -14.77 -3.63 -0.21
CA PRO A 35 -13.59 -3.07 0.45
C PRO A 35 -13.73 -3.07 1.97
N SER A 36 -12.61 -2.82 2.66
CA SER A 36 -12.54 -2.78 4.13
C SER A 36 -13.49 -1.75 4.75
N ASP A 37 -13.70 -0.63 4.06
CA ASP A 37 -14.62 0.44 4.47
C ASP A 37 -15.08 1.26 3.25
N ALA A 38 -15.94 2.27 3.49
CA ALA A 38 -16.22 3.31 2.51
C ALA A 38 -14.94 4.13 2.23
N TYR A 39 -14.79 4.57 0.97
CA TYR A 39 -13.75 5.53 0.62
C TYR A 39 -14.21 6.93 1.02
N VAL A 40 -13.35 7.67 1.69
CA VAL A 40 -13.55 9.09 1.98
C VAL A 40 -12.88 9.89 0.87
N LEU A 41 -13.67 10.50 0.00
CA LEU A 41 -13.19 11.37 -1.07
C LEU A 41 -13.14 12.80 -0.60
N GLY A 42 -12.21 13.57 -1.13
CA GLY A 42 -12.15 15.01 -0.85
C GLY A 42 -11.12 15.70 -1.74
N THR A 43 -10.92 16.99 -1.46
CA THR A 43 -9.85 17.81 -2.03
C THR A 43 -8.89 18.20 -0.92
N LEU A 44 -7.62 17.86 -1.07
CA LEU A 44 -6.53 18.16 -0.15
C LEU A 44 -5.42 18.82 -0.96
N GLU A 45 -4.90 19.97 -0.51
CA GLU A 45 -3.87 20.72 -1.23
C GLU A 45 -4.18 20.92 -2.74
N GLY A 46 -5.45 21.19 -3.07
CA GLY A 46 -5.92 21.35 -4.45
C GLY A 46 -6.09 20.03 -5.24
N ARG A 47 -5.72 18.89 -4.71
CA ARG A 47 -5.75 17.58 -5.36
C ARG A 47 -6.94 16.74 -4.90
N LYS A 48 -7.52 15.96 -5.82
CA LYS A 48 -8.57 14.99 -5.49
C LYS A 48 -7.96 13.76 -4.86
N VAL A 49 -8.36 13.46 -3.63
CA VAL A 49 -7.84 12.35 -2.85
C VAL A 49 -8.94 11.35 -2.46
N ALA A 50 -8.55 10.10 -2.23
CA ALA A 50 -9.40 9.06 -1.67
C ALA A 50 -8.67 8.38 -0.51
N PHE A 51 -9.28 8.38 0.66
CA PHE A 51 -8.79 7.67 1.85
C PHE A 51 -9.52 6.35 2.02
N LEU A 52 -8.80 5.32 2.48
CA LEU A 52 -9.38 4.04 2.88
C LEU A 52 -8.83 3.59 4.22
N ALA A 53 -9.73 3.27 5.15
CA ALA A 53 -9.45 2.60 6.40
C ALA A 53 -9.03 1.14 6.14
N ARG A 54 -7.74 0.81 6.22
CA ARG A 54 -7.24 -0.55 5.93
C ARG A 54 -7.99 -1.62 6.72
N HIS A 55 -8.09 -1.46 8.02
CA HIS A 55 -8.73 -2.41 8.92
C HIS A 55 -10.21 -2.10 9.19
N GLY A 56 -10.81 -1.20 8.40
CA GLY A 56 -12.13 -0.63 8.68
C GLY A 56 -12.11 0.30 9.89
N ARG A 57 -13.11 1.20 9.98
CA ARG A 57 -13.27 2.06 11.17
C ARG A 57 -13.47 1.20 12.41
N GLY A 58 -12.77 1.55 13.49
CA GLY A 58 -12.74 0.75 14.72
C GLY A 58 -11.79 -0.45 14.70
N HIS A 59 -10.92 -0.56 13.66
CA HIS A 59 -9.87 -1.60 13.58
C HIS A 59 -10.41 -3.03 13.76
N ARG A 60 -11.47 -3.38 13.02
CA ARG A 60 -12.27 -4.61 13.20
C ARG A 60 -11.93 -5.77 12.27
N ILE A 61 -10.99 -5.57 11.34
CA ILE A 61 -10.62 -6.56 10.33
C ILE A 61 -9.16 -6.97 10.57
N LEU A 62 -8.91 -8.24 10.77
CA LEU A 62 -7.56 -8.77 10.91
C LEU A 62 -6.76 -8.64 9.60
N PRO A 63 -5.42 -8.60 9.66
CA PRO A 63 -4.58 -8.55 8.46
C PRO A 63 -4.89 -9.63 7.42
N THR A 64 -5.19 -10.86 7.85
CA THR A 64 -5.50 -12.00 6.99
C THR A 64 -6.91 -11.93 6.40
N GLU A 65 -7.84 -11.24 7.07
CA GLU A 65 -9.23 -11.06 6.61
C GLU A 65 -9.39 -9.90 5.63
N LEU A 66 -8.34 -9.08 5.43
CA LEU A 66 -8.38 -7.94 4.54
C LEU A 66 -8.68 -8.35 3.10
N ASN A 67 -9.72 -7.77 2.52
CA ASN A 67 -9.99 -7.94 1.10
C ASN A 67 -9.12 -6.99 0.26
N PHE A 68 -7.82 -7.28 0.18
CA PHE A 68 -6.85 -6.47 -0.54
C PHE A 68 -7.26 -6.23 -2.00
N ARG A 69 -7.84 -7.26 -2.67
CA ARG A 69 -8.32 -7.11 -4.05
C ARG A 69 -9.43 -6.09 -4.17
N ALA A 70 -10.42 -6.12 -3.28
CA ALA A 70 -11.49 -5.14 -3.28
C ALA A 70 -10.98 -3.74 -2.99
N ASN A 71 -10.03 -3.60 -2.04
CA ASN A 71 -9.43 -2.33 -1.67
C ASN A 71 -8.69 -1.68 -2.85
N ILE A 72 -7.81 -2.41 -3.52
CA ILE A 72 -7.03 -1.86 -4.65
C ILE A 72 -7.91 -1.66 -5.89
N HIS A 73 -8.83 -2.61 -6.17
CA HIS A 73 -9.79 -2.44 -7.28
C HIS A 73 -10.67 -1.21 -7.10
N GLY A 74 -11.09 -0.90 -5.87
CA GLY A 74 -11.89 0.28 -5.59
C GLY A 74 -11.13 1.58 -5.85
N PHE A 75 -9.86 1.67 -5.48
CA PHE A 75 -9.00 2.80 -5.88
C PHE A 75 -8.90 2.94 -7.40
N LYS A 76 -8.68 1.82 -8.10
CA LYS A 76 -8.67 1.82 -9.56
C LYS A 76 -9.99 2.32 -10.16
N HIS A 77 -11.12 1.91 -9.58
CA HIS A 77 -12.45 2.34 -10.00
C HIS A 77 -12.66 3.86 -9.82
N LEU A 78 -12.13 4.43 -8.74
CA LEU A 78 -12.16 5.87 -8.48
C LEU A 78 -11.23 6.69 -9.39
N GLY A 79 -10.37 6.03 -10.17
CA GLY A 79 -9.40 6.66 -11.06
C GLY A 79 -8.06 6.97 -10.42
N VAL A 80 -7.79 6.42 -9.25
CA VAL A 80 -6.52 6.63 -8.53
C VAL A 80 -5.35 6.05 -9.34
N GLU A 81 -4.30 6.85 -9.45
CA GLU A 81 -3.07 6.50 -10.15
C GLU A 81 -1.88 6.29 -9.23
N ARG A 82 -1.95 6.78 -7.99
CA ARG A 82 -0.88 6.70 -6.99
C ARG A 82 -1.47 6.37 -5.63
N ILE A 83 -0.88 5.42 -4.91
CA ILE A 83 -1.27 5.04 -3.55
C ILE A 83 -0.10 5.29 -2.62
N VAL A 84 -0.35 6.06 -1.56
CA VAL A 84 0.52 6.22 -0.39
C VAL A 84 -0.08 5.40 0.74
N SER A 85 0.64 4.38 1.17
CA SER A 85 0.18 3.44 2.19
C SER A 85 0.94 3.65 3.49
N ILE A 86 0.22 4.09 4.51
CA ILE A 86 0.76 4.39 5.84
C ILE A 86 0.54 3.17 6.73
N SER A 87 1.60 2.68 7.37
CA SER A 87 1.55 1.48 8.21
C SER A 87 2.45 1.62 9.43
N ALA A 88 1.95 1.21 10.59
CA ALA A 88 2.79 1.02 11.77
C ALA A 88 3.62 -0.25 11.61
N VAL A 89 4.88 -0.22 12.04
CA VAL A 89 5.83 -1.32 11.92
C VAL A 89 6.74 -1.41 13.13
N GLY A 90 7.23 -2.62 13.41
CA GLY A 90 8.37 -2.82 14.29
C GLY A 90 9.69 -2.61 13.52
N SER A 91 10.71 -2.14 14.21
CA SER A 91 12.07 -2.04 13.67
C SER A 91 12.88 -3.30 13.94
N LEU A 92 13.63 -3.75 12.94
CA LEU A 92 14.60 -4.85 13.04
C LEU A 92 16.04 -4.33 13.05
N LYS A 93 16.24 -3.00 13.06
CA LYS A 93 17.55 -2.34 13.06
C LYS A 93 17.61 -1.21 14.07
N GLU A 94 18.77 -1.03 14.68
CA GLU A 94 19.05 0.02 15.68
C GLU A 94 18.88 1.44 15.13
N GLU A 95 19.24 1.63 13.85
CA GLU A 95 19.17 2.93 13.18
C GLU A 95 17.78 3.37 12.79
N HIS A 96 16.76 2.52 12.85
CA HIS A 96 15.36 2.86 12.63
C HIS A 96 14.63 2.94 13.98
N ARG A 97 14.61 4.13 14.55
CA ARG A 97 14.08 4.38 15.90
C ARG A 97 12.56 4.54 15.91
N PRO A 98 11.89 4.26 17.02
CA PRO A 98 10.51 4.71 17.20
C PRO A 98 10.35 6.18 16.83
N LEU A 99 9.29 6.52 16.09
CA LEU A 99 9.00 7.81 15.46
C LEU A 99 9.76 8.11 14.15
N ASP A 100 10.75 7.32 13.76
CA ASP A 100 11.31 7.40 12.40
C ASP A 100 10.32 6.81 11.39
N PHE A 101 10.36 7.31 10.16
CA PHE A 101 9.64 6.76 9.03
C PHE A 101 10.62 6.08 8.07
N VAL A 102 10.32 4.85 7.69
CA VAL A 102 11.07 4.12 6.66
C VAL A 102 10.21 4.04 5.40
N ILE A 103 10.82 4.34 4.26
CA ILE A 103 10.22 4.22 2.93
C ILE A 103 10.93 3.04 2.26
N PRO A 104 10.51 1.80 2.53
CA PRO A 104 11.20 0.62 2.02
C PRO A 104 11.12 0.55 0.51
N ASP A 105 12.12 -0.02 -0.12
CA ASP A 105 12.14 -0.28 -1.56
C ASP A 105 11.99 -1.77 -1.90
N GLN A 106 12.10 -2.64 -0.89
CA GLN A 106 11.97 -4.08 -1.02
C GLN A 106 10.97 -4.69 -0.02
N PHE A 107 10.47 -5.87 -0.37
CA PHE A 107 9.63 -6.69 0.48
C PHE A 107 10.17 -8.12 0.60
N PHE A 108 10.00 -8.71 1.80
CA PHE A 108 10.16 -10.14 2.03
C PHE A 108 8.83 -10.73 2.50
N ASP A 109 8.32 -11.76 1.79
CA ASP A 109 7.01 -12.35 2.04
C ASP A 109 7.10 -13.51 3.05
N ARG A 110 6.50 -13.31 4.23
CA ARG A 110 6.29 -14.37 5.24
C ARG A 110 4.81 -14.66 5.47
N THR A 111 3.95 -14.20 4.57
CA THR A 111 2.51 -14.51 4.59
C THR A 111 2.22 -15.86 3.94
N ARG A 112 1.07 -16.50 4.28
CA ARG A 112 0.77 -17.88 3.85
C ARG A 112 -0.59 -18.04 3.17
N HIS A 113 -1.61 -17.35 3.65
CA HIS A 113 -3.00 -17.65 3.29
C HIS A 113 -3.71 -16.47 2.60
N ARG A 114 -2.98 -15.56 2.00
CA ARG A 114 -3.54 -14.34 1.43
C ARG A 114 -3.71 -14.44 -0.07
N VAL A 115 -4.82 -13.91 -0.55
CA VAL A 115 -5.04 -13.76 -1.99
C VAL A 115 -4.45 -12.42 -2.42
N ASP A 116 -3.37 -12.49 -3.20
CA ASP A 116 -2.50 -11.37 -3.54
C ASP A 116 -2.37 -11.13 -5.06
N THR A 117 -3.29 -11.69 -5.85
CA THR A 117 -3.38 -11.45 -7.30
C THR A 117 -4.83 -11.32 -7.77
N PHE A 118 -5.06 -10.51 -8.80
CA PHE A 118 -6.33 -10.41 -9.51
C PHE A 118 -6.52 -11.54 -10.52
N PHE A 119 -5.44 -12.18 -10.94
CA PHE A 119 -5.43 -13.20 -11.99
C PHE A 119 -5.82 -14.58 -11.46
N GLY A 120 -5.98 -15.52 -12.38
CA GLY A 120 -6.54 -16.84 -12.15
C GLY A 120 -7.85 -17.04 -12.91
N ASN A 121 -8.57 -18.14 -12.66
CA ASN A 121 -9.83 -18.45 -13.33
C ASN A 121 -9.76 -18.35 -14.87
N GLY A 122 -8.70 -18.90 -15.45
CA GLY A 122 -8.52 -18.95 -16.90
C GLY A 122 -7.69 -17.81 -17.48
N ILE A 123 -7.02 -17.02 -16.65
CA ILE A 123 -6.00 -16.06 -17.09
C ILE A 123 -4.75 -16.14 -16.23
N VAL A 124 -3.60 -16.14 -16.89
CA VAL A 124 -2.28 -16.09 -16.28
C VAL A 124 -1.56 -14.83 -16.76
N ALA A 125 -1.06 -14.06 -15.81
CA ALA A 125 -0.19 -12.92 -16.08
C ALA A 125 0.95 -12.89 -15.04
N HIS A 126 2.17 -12.60 -15.49
CA HIS A 126 3.34 -12.45 -14.64
C HIS A 126 3.87 -11.03 -14.76
N ILE A 127 3.63 -10.23 -13.73
CA ILE A 127 4.18 -8.87 -13.64
C ILE A 127 5.64 -8.91 -13.18
N ALA A 128 6.45 -7.97 -13.68
CA ALA A 128 7.76 -7.74 -13.11
C ALA A 128 7.64 -7.07 -11.73
N PHE A 129 8.26 -7.67 -10.71
CA PHE A 129 8.12 -7.23 -9.32
C PHE A 129 9.47 -7.13 -8.56
N ALA A 130 10.59 -7.09 -9.29
CA ALA A 130 11.91 -6.91 -8.69
C ALA A 130 12.03 -5.57 -7.94
N ASP A 131 11.37 -4.52 -8.45
CA ASP A 131 11.27 -3.21 -7.82
C ASP A 131 9.81 -2.96 -7.42
N PRO A 132 9.35 -3.44 -6.26
CA PRO A 132 7.95 -3.43 -5.88
C PRO A 132 7.39 -2.01 -5.61
N ILE A 133 8.24 -1.08 -5.22
CA ILE A 133 7.89 0.29 -4.87
C ILE A 133 8.15 1.23 -6.07
N CYS A 134 7.26 2.19 -6.28
CA CYS A 134 7.47 3.24 -7.27
C CYS A 134 8.55 4.23 -6.78
N SER A 135 9.72 4.21 -7.40
CA SER A 135 10.86 5.05 -7.01
C SER A 135 10.58 6.55 -7.17
N GLU A 136 9.75 6.94 -8.15
CA GLU A 136 9.31 8.32 -8.33
C GLU A 136 8.46 8.78 -7.13
N LEU A 137 7.45 7.99 -6.76
CA LEU A 137 6.58 8.28 -5.62
C LEU A 137 7.34 8.23 -4.28
N ALA A 138 8.30 7.30 -4.12
CA ALA A 138 9.14 7.22 -2.94
C ALA A 138 10.01 8.47 -2.73
N ARG A 139 10.53 9.07 -3.81
CA ARG A 139 11.27 10.35 -3.74
C ARG A 139 10.38 11.52 -3.31
N VAL A 140 9.12 11.55 -3.78
CA VAL A 140 8.16 12.57 -3.35
C VAL A 140 7.90 12.46 -1.85
N VAL A 141 7.66 11.23 -1.35
CA VAL A 141 7.44 10.99 0.09
C VAL A 141 8.67 11.32 0.93
N GLU A 142 9.88 10.95 0.48
CA GLU A 142 11.13 11.31 1.16
C GLU A 142 11.28 12.83 1.31
N GLY A 143 11.02 13.57 0.22
CA GLY A 143 11.00 15.04 0.25
C GLY A 143 9.93 15.60 1.19
N ALA A 144 8.76 14.99 1.23
CA ALA A 144 7.68 15.36 2.13
C ALA A 144 8.04 15.12 3.62
N CYS A 145 8.68 13.99 3.95
CA CYS A 145 9.19 13.74 5.30
C CYS A 145 10.15 14.87 5.73
N LYS A 146 11.10 15.22 4.86
CA LYS A 146 12.06 16.31 5.14
C LYS A 146 11.37 17.65 5.39
N LYS A 147 10.38 18.01 4.57
CA LYS A 147 9.61 19.27 4.74
C LYS A 147 8.76 19.25 6.01
N ALA A 148 8.18 18.11 6.36
CA ALA A 148 7.39 17.92 7.57
C ALA A 148 8.22 17.88 8.87
N GLY A 149 9.55 17.90 8.78
CA GLY A 149 10.44 17.76 9.92
C GLY A 149 10.41 16.36 10.54
N VAL A 150 10.06 15.34 9.76
CA VAL A 150 10.01 13.93 10.18
C VAL A 150 11.24 13.21 9.64
N ALA A 151 11.91 12.43 10.48
CA ALA A 151 13.04 11.61 10.05
C ALA A 151 12.54 10.50 9.12
N GLY A 152 12.75 10.68 7.82
CA GLY A 152 12.36 9.74 6.77
C GLY A 152 13.58 9.15 6.07
N LYS A 153 13.69 7.83 6.08
CA LYS A 153 14.79 7.08 5.45
C LYS A 153 14.26 6.25 4.30
N ARG A 154 14.79 6.45 3.10
CA ARG A 154 14.44 5.66 1.92
C ARG A 154 15.38 4.47 1.74
N GLY A 155 14.83 3.34 1.36
CA GLY A 155 15.52 2.07 1.19
C GLY A 155 15.21 1.09 2.32
N GLY A 156 15.69 -0.14 2.16
CA GLY A 156 15.52 -1.22 3.10
C GLY A 156 14.38 -2.18 2.77
N THR A 157 14.37 -3.29 3.46
CA THR A 157 13.44 -4.40 3.24
C THR A 157 12.36 -4.46 4.32
N TYR A 158 11.11 -4.38 3.88
CA TYR A 158 9.94 -4.62 4.71
C TYR A 158 9.62 -6.12 4.73
N LEU A 159 9.75 -6.77 5.87
CA LEU A 159 9.26 -8.12 6.07
C LEU A 159 7.76 -8.07 6.35
N CYS A 160 6.98 -8.74 5.51
CA CYS A 160 5.54 -8.85 5.70
C CYS A 160 5.19 -10.19 6.35
N MET A 161 4.85 -10.17 7.63
CA MET A 161 4.43 -11.36 8.38
C MET A 161 2.92 -11.58 8.31
N GLU A 162 2.47 -12.80 8.65
CA GLU A 162 1.03 -13.13 8.62
C GLU A 162 0.25 -12.39 9.71
N GLY A 163 0.72 -12.40 10.94
CA GLY A 163 -0.06 -11.98 12.10
C GLY A 163 -1.22 -12.95 12.42
N PRO A 164 -2.18 -12.60 13.29
CA PRO A 164 -2.23 -11.35 14.07
C PRO A 164 -1.24 -11.28 15.23
N GLN A 165 -0.60 -12.41 15.63
CA GLN A 165 0.43 -12.44 16.65
C GLN A 165 1.68 -11.70 16.14
N PHE A 166 2.38 -11.04 17.07
CA PHE A 166 3.71 -10.51 16.82
C PHE A 166 4.75 -11.63 16.76
N SER A 167 5.97 -11.28 16.36
CA SER A 167 7.09 -12.21 16.27
C SER A 167 7.44 -12.82 17.63
N THR A 168 7.86 -14.08 17.61
CA THR A 168 8.66 -14.62 18.71
C THR A 168 10.07 -14.01 18.68
N LYS A 169 10.79 -14.03 19.82
CA LYS A 169 12.20 -13.59 19.86
C LYS A 169 13.09 -14.35 18.87
N ALA A 170 12.81 -15.64 18.67
CA ALA A 170 13.54 -16.47 17.72
C ALA A 170 13.31 -16.00 16.28
N GLU A 171 12.06 -15.72 15.89
CA GLU A 171 11.72 -15.18 14.57
C GLU A 171 12.38 -13.82 14.36
N SER A 172 12.25 -12.90 15.31
CA SER A 172 12.83 -11.57 15.23
C SER A 172 14.34 -11.62 15.03
N ASN A 173 15.06 -12.47 15.76
CA ASN A 173 16.48 -12.68 15.60
C ASN A 173 16.86 -13.25 14.22
N VAL A 174 16.06 -14.19 13.69
CA VAL A 174 16.26 -14.72 12.35
C VAL A 174 16.06 -13.62 11.30
N TYR A 175 15.00 -12.83 11.39
CA TYR A 175 14.73 -11.75 10.45
C TYR A 175 15.82 -10.68 10.44
N ARG A 176 16.35 -10.36 11.62
CA ARG A 176 17.52 -9.48 11.75
C ARG A 176 18.77 -10.07 11.08
N SER A 177 19.05 -11.36 11.30
CA SER A 177 20.18 -12.03 10.65
C SER A 177 20.08 -12.07 9.13
N TRP A 178 18.86 -12.01 8.56
CA TRP A 178 18.61 -11.89 7.13
C TRP A 178 18.73 -10.46 6.61
N GLY A 179 19.00 -9.49 7.47
CA GLY A 179 19.18 -8.10 7.08
C GLY A 179 17.89 -7.33 6.84
N MET A 180 16.75 -7.81 7.35
CA MET A 180 15.48 -7.09 7.24
C MET A 180 15.51 -5.79 8.05
N ASP A 181 14.81 -4.77 7.56
CA ASP A 181 14.83 -3.42 8.17
C ASP A 181 13.64 -3.18 9.08
N VAL A 182 12.44 -3.46 8.59
CA VAL A 182 11.19 -3.28 9.33
C VAL A 182 10.27 -4.46 9.16
N ILE A 183 9.35 -4.64 10.12
CA ILE A 183 8.37 -5.73 10.11
C ILE A 183 6.96 -5.18 10.27
N GLY A 184 6.05 -5.67 9.43
CA GLY A 184 4.63 -5.35 9.51
C GLY A 184 3.78 -6.44 8.87
N MET A 185 2.49 -6.18 8.65
CA MET A 185 1.55 -7.26 8.32
C MET A 185 0.78 -7.08 7.00
N THR A 186 0.84 -5.93 6.31
CA THR A 186 -0.21 -5.64 5.30
C THR A 186 0.27 -5.12 3.95
N ASN A 187 1.45 -4.51 3.85
CA ASN A 187 1.81 -3.70 2.69
C ASN A 187 2.19 -4.49 1.43
N LEU A 188 2.66 -5.72 1.57
CA LEU A 188 3.09 -6.52 0.42
C LEU A 188 1.94 -6.86 -0.53
N GLN A 189 0.79 -7.31 -0.01
CA GLN A 189 -0.38 -7.62 -0.83
C GLN A 189 -0.93 -6.38 -1.54
N GLU A 190 -0.89 -5.23 -0.86
CA GLU A 190 -1.25 -3.94 -1.47
C GLU A 190 -0.31 -3.61 -2.63
N ALA A 191 1.01 -3.77 -2.44
CA ALA A 191 2.02 -3.49 -3.47
C ALA A 191 1.87 -4.41 -4.70
N LYS A 192 1.69 -5.73 -4.50
CA LYS A 192 1.45 -6.70 -5.58
C LYS A 192 0.23 -6.31 -6.40
N LEU A 193 -0.89 -6.07 -5.75
CA LEU A 193 -2.16 -5.74 -6.40
C LEU A 193 -2.15 -4.34 -7.03
N ALA A 194 -1.50 -3.35 -6.41
CA ALA A 194 -1.31 -2.03 -7.00
C ALA A 194 -0.50 -2.12 -8.30
N ARG A 195 0.55 -2.95 -8.34
CA ARG A 195 1.34 -3.20 -9.55
C ARG A 195 0.50 -3.86 -10.64
N GLU A 196 -0.33 -4.86 -10.31
CA GLU A 196 -1.26 -5.49 -11.24
C GLU A 196 -2.37 -4.52 -11.71
N ALA A 197 -2.78 -3.57 -10.86
CA ALA A 197 -3.74 -2.52 -11.23
C ALA A 197 -3.09 -1.33 -11.95
N GLU A 198 -1.76 -1.35 -12.18
CA GLU A 198 -1.01 -0.25 -12.81
C GLU A 198 -1.12 1.07 -12.06
N ILE A 199 -1.10 0.99 -10.74
CA ILE A 199 -1.08 2.10 -9.80
C ILE A 199 0.31 2.20 -9.18
N CYS A 200 0.89 3.41 -9.13
CA CYS A 200 2.10 3.64 -8.35
C CYS A 200 1.82 3.39 -6.88
N TYR A 201 2.71 2.70 -6.20
CA TYR A 201 2.55 2.37 -4.80
C TYR A 201 3.82 2.69 -4.01
N VAL A 202 3.65 3.24 -2.82
CA VAL A 202 4.71 3.45 -1.84
C VAL A 202 4.21 3.14 -0.44
N THR A 203 5.06 2.52 0.35
CA THR A 203 4.84 2.35 1.79
C THR A 203 5.55 3.47 2.56
N VAL A 204 4.86 4.00 3.57
CA VAL A 204 5.42 4.83 4.63
C VAL A 204 5.31 4.02 5.91
N ALA A 205 6.39 3.36 6.29
CA ALA A 205 6.45 2.52 7.47
C ALA A 205 6.84 3.38 8.69
N MET A 206 5.88 3.61 9.57
CA MET A 206 6.06 4.38 10.81
C MET A 206 6.56 3.45 11.90
N VAL A 207 7.78 3.62 12.36
CA VAL A 207 8.35 2.79 13.42
C VAL A 207 7.66 3.10 14.75
N THR A 208 7.10 2.07 15.38
CA THR A 208 6.46 2.16 16.70
C THR A 208 7.34 1.63 17.83
N ASP A 209 8.16 0.63 17.51
CA ASP A 209 8.95 -0.14 18.47
C ASP A 209 10.13 -0.86 17.79
N TYR A 210 10.94 -1.54 18.55
CA TYR A 210 12.04 -2.38 18.07
C TYR A 210 11.66 -3.88 17.96
N ASP A 211 10.41 -4.19 17.62
CA ASP A 211 9.90 -5.55 17.66
C ASP A 211 10.16 -6.17 19.09
N CYS A 212 10.58 -7.43 19.18
CA CYS A 212 10.83 -8.07 20.47
C CYS A 212 12.32 -8.44 20.72
N TRP A 213 13.24 -7.89 19.91
CA TRP A 213 14.67 -8.26 19.98
C TRP A 213 15.52 -7.35 20.85
N HIS A 214 15.10 -6.10 21.09
CA HIS A 214 15.95 -5.09 21.71
C HIS A 214 16.07 -5.32 23.22
N PRO A 215 17.30 -5.40 23.77
CA PRO A 215 17.52 -5.81 25.17
C PRO A 215 17.06 -4.78 26.22
N HIS A 216 17.00 -3.50 25.85
CA HIS A 216 16.66 -2.40 26.77
C HIS A 216 15.24 -1.82 26.54
N HIS A 217 14.54 -2.31 25.56
CA HIS A 217 13.14 -2.03 25.37
C HIS A 217 12.39 -3.32 25.67
N ASP A 218 11.95 -3.48 26.92
CA ASP A 218 11.10 -4.57 27.34
C ASP A 218 9.94 -4.76 26.36
N SER A 219 9.40 -5.96 26.29
CA SER A 219 8.24 -6.28 25.46
C SER A 219 7.21 -5.16 25.55
N VAL A 220 7.11 -4.40 24.46
CA VAL A 220 6.41 -3.12 24.39
C VAL A 220 5.00 -3.29 24.91
N THR A 221 4.61 -2.57 25.94
CA THR A 221 3.25 -2.60 26.43
C THR A 221 2.32 -1.95 25.43
N VAL A 222 1.06 -2.39 25.39
CA VAL A 222 0.04 -1.82 24.50
C VAL A 222 -0.06 -0.30 24.67
N ASP A 223 0.06 0.21 25.91
CA ASP A 223 -0.02 1.63 26.20
C ASP A 223 1.13 2.45 25.59
N GLN A 224 2.34 1.91 25.60
CA GLN A 224 3.50 2.52 24.97
C GLN A 224 3.34 2.55 23.43
N ILE A 225 2.88 1.46 22.83
CA ILE A 225 2.56 1.42 21.40
C ILE A 225 1.51 2.48 21.06
N VAL A 226 0.47 2.62 21.85
CA VAL A 226 -0.60 3.60 21.62
C VAL A 226 -0.07 5.03 21.67
N ALA A 227 0.78 5.38 22.64
CA ALA A 227 1.37 6.72 22.73
C ALA A 227 2.24 7.05 21.52
N VAL A 228 3.08 6.12 21.07
CA VAL A 228 3.90 6.28 19.86
C VAL A 228 3.02 6.34 18.60
N LEU A 229 1.97 5.53 18.52
CA LEU A 229 1.03 5.53 17.40
C LEU A 229 0.33 6.89 17.25
N LEU A 230 -0.09 7.52 18.33
CA LEU A 230 -0.72 8.86 18.28
C LEU A 230 0.26 9.90 17.73
N LYS A 231 1.52 9.88 18.20
CA LYS A 231 2.54 10.79 17.69
C LYS A 231 2.90 10.50 16.23
N ASN A 232 3.00 9.25 15.85
CA ASN A 232 3.18 8.84 14.46
C ASN A 232 2.02 9.27 13.58
N ALA A 233 0.77 9.22 14.05
CA ALA A 233 -0.40 9.71 13.30
C ALA A 233 -0.33 11.22 13.03
N GLU A 234 0.10 12.03 14.01
CA GLU A 234 0.35 13.46 13.80
C GLU A 234 1.43 13.70 12.72
N ASN A 235 2.54 12.98 12.82
CA ASN A 235 3.64 13.07 11.86
C ASN A 235 3.19 12.60 10.47
N ALA A 236 2.46 11.49 10.38
CA ALA A 236 1.91 10.98 9.13
C ALA A 236 0.94 11.98 8.47
N THR A 237 0.13 12.67 9.27
CA THR A 237 -0.75 13.74 8.77
C THR A 237 0.05 14.82 8.05
N LYS A 238 1.14 15.31 8.65
CA LYS A 238 2.03 16.31 8.05
C LYS A 238 2.68 15.78 6.77
N VAL A 239 3.20 14.55 6.82
CA VAL A 239 3.85 13.91 5.65
C VAL A 239 2.86 13.70 4.51
N VAL A 240 1.61 13.33 4.79
CA VAL A 240 0.56 13.19 3.76
C VAL A 240 0.25 14.54 3.11
N LEU A 241 0.07 15.60 3.89
CA LEU A 241 -0.15 16.96 3.37
C LEU A 241 0.96 17.37 2.41
N GLU A 242 2.22 17.28 2.85
CA GLU A 242 3.38 17.63 2.03
C GLU A 242 3.54 16.72 0.80
N THR A 243 3.19 15.43 0.94
CA THR A 243 3.22 14.49 -0.19
C THR A 243 2.19 14.87 -1.24
N VAL A 244 0.97 15.19 -0.84
CA VAL A 244 -0.11 15.57 -1.76
C VAL A 244 0.22 16.90 -2.44
N ALA A 245 0.70 17.89 -1.70
CA ALA A 245 1.14 19.18 -2.24
C ALA A 245 2.28 19.06 -3.26
N ALA A 246 3.24 18.16 -3.01
CA ALA A 246 4.40 17.95 -3.88
C ALA A 246 4.14 16.94 -5.03
N MET A 247 2.93 16.41 -5.18
CA MET A 247 2.63 15.39 -6.17
C MET A 247 2.70 15.96 -7.60
N PRO A 248 3.52 15.39 -8.51
CA PRO A 248 3.59 15.88 -9.89
C PRO A 248 2.30 15.58 -10.68
N ASP A 249 1.99 16.40 -11.68
CA ASP A 249 0.79 16.22 -12.50
C ASP A 249 0.82 14.95 -13.36
N GLY A 250 1.96 14.60 -13.93
CA GLY A 250 2.15 13.41 -14.74
C GLY A 250 2.88 12.29 -14.00
N ARG A 251 2.99 11.12 -14.64
CA ARG A 251 3.82 9.97 -14.22
C ARG A 251 4.91 9.74 -15.26
N SER A 252 6.19 9.75 -14.85
CA SER A 252 7.32 9.37 -15.71
C SER A 252 7.71 7.90 -15.52
N CYS A 253 7.22 7.25 -14.47
CA CYS A 253 7.51 5.85 -14.14
C CYS A 253 6.75 4.85 -15.03
N ARG A 254 7.24 3.61 -15.06
CA ARG A 254 6.63 2.50 -15.83
C ARG A 254 5.43 1.83 -15.14
N CYS A 255 5.02 2.28 -13.95
CA CYS A 255 3.93 1.64 -13.21
C CYS A 255 2.63 1.56 -14.01
N GLY A 256 2.31 2.60 -14.82
CA GLY A 256 1.09 2.66 -15.63
C GLY A 256 1.03 1.70 -16.83
N SER A 257 2.09 0.90 -17.07
CA SER A 257 2.18 -0.06 -18.17
C SER A 257 2.74 -1.43 -17.74
N SER A 258 2.66 -1.76 -16.44
CA SER A 258 3.21 -3.00 -15.89
C SER A 258 2.61 -4.28 -16.50
N LEU A 259 1.41 -4.20 -17.07
CA LEU A 259 0.72 -5.30 -17.72
C LEU A 259 0.97 -5.42 -19.24
N ALA A 260 1.71 -4.50 -19.84
CA ALA A 260 1.87 -4.43 -21.31
C ALA A 260 2.35 -5.75 -21.94
N HIS A 261 3.21 -6.48 -21.22
CA HIS A 261 3.79 -7.75 -21.66
C HIS A 261 3.61 -8.89 -20.64
N ALA A 262 2.74 -8.71 -19.64
CA ALA A 262 2.59 -9.64 -18.53
C ALA A 262 1.63 -10.80 -18.84
N ILE A 263 0.66 -10.62 -19.75
CA ILE A 263 -0.43 -11.58 -20.00
C ILE A 263 0.09 -12.70 -20.89
N LEU A 264 0.17 -13.93 -20.36
CA LEU A 264 0.62 -15.13 -21.08
C LEU A 264 -0.53 -15.87 -21.76
N THR A 265 -1.71 -15.89 -21.14
CA THR A 265 -2.85 -16.62 -21.69
C THR A 265 -3.27 -16.07 -23.06
N ASP A 266 -3.47 -16.96 -24.02
CA ASP A 266 -4.07 -16.56 -25.30
C ASP A 266 -5.41 -15.87 -25.06
N ARG A 267 -5.54 -14.68 -25.62
CA ARG A 267 -6.74 -13.85 -25.43
C ARG A 267 -8.03 -14.57 -25.81
N ALA A 268 -8.00 -15.42 -26.85
CA ALA A 268 -9.16 -16.19 -27.29
C ALA A 268 -9.61 -17.25 -26.26
N LYS A 269 -8.72 -17.68 -25.38
CA LYS A 269 -8.96 -18.70 -24.35
C LYS A 269 -9.43 -18.15 -23.02
N ILE A 270 -9.37 -16.84 -22.81
CA ILE A 270 -9.82 -16.22 -21.55
C ILE A 270 -11.34 -16.29 -21.45
N PRO A 271 -11.92 -16.89 -20.40
CA PRO A 271 -13.37 -17.00 -20.25
C PRO A 271 -14.06 -15.63 -20.19
N ALA A 272 -15.26 -15.53 -20.76
CA ALA A 272 -16.02 -14.28 -20.82
C ALA A 272 -16.29 -13.69 -19.42
N ALA A 273 -16.62 -14.54 -18.44
CA ALA A 273 -16.83 -14.12 -17.05
C ALA A 273 -15.56 -13.49 -16.44
N THR A 274 -14.39 -14.08 -16.70
CA THR A 274 -13.10 -13.56 -16.25
C THR A 274 -12.75 -12.24 -16.91
N ARG A 275 -13.00 -12.10 -18.24
CA ARG A 275 -12.85 -10.83 -18.96
C ARG A 275 -13.71 -9.73 -18.35
N GLN A 276 -14.98 -10.02 -18.08
CA GLN A 276 -15.89 -9.07 -17.47
C GLN A 276 -15.44 -8.68 -16.06
N LYS A 277 -15.03 -9.66 -15.24
CA LYS A 277 -14.53 -9.43 -13.89
C LYS A 277 -13.29 -8.53 -13.86
N LEU A 278 -12.39 -8.70 -14.84
CA LEU A 278 -11.12 -7.99 -14.92
C LEU A 278 -11.13 -6.79 -15.88
N LYS A 279 -12.31 -6.40 -16.40
CA LYS A 279 -12.42 -5.35 -17.43
C LYS A 279 -11.73 -4.05 -17.03
N LEU A 280 -11.85 -3.62 -15.78
CA LEU A 280 -11.24 -2.38 -15.30
C LEU A 280 -9.70 -2.44 -15.31
N ILE A 281 -9.12 -3.62 -15.09
CA ILE A 281 -7.66 -3.84 -15.01
C ILE A 281 -7.08 -4.13 -16.40
N LEU A 282 -7.74 -5.01 -17.16
CA LEU A 282 -7.21 -5.57 -18.40
C LEU A 282 -7.83 -5.00 -19.67
N GLY A 283 -8.93 -4.23 -19.62
CA GLY A 283 -9.69 -3.80 -20.78
C GLY A 283 -8.82 -3.17 -21.88
N LYS A 284 -7.92 -2.27 -21.50
CA LYS A 284 -6.99 -1.62 -22.45
C LYS A 284 -6.07 -2.59 -23.21
N TYR A 285 -5.87 -3.82 -22.70
CA TYR A 285 -5.02 -4.85 -23.32
C TYR A 285 -5.82 -5.91 -24.07
N LEU A 286 -7.05 -6.18 -23.64
CA LEU A 286 -7.89 -7.23 -24.22
C LEU A 286 -8.74 -6.73 -25.38
N ASP A 287 -9.15 -5.45 -25.34
CA ASP A 287 -10.04 -4.84 -26.32
C ASP A 287 -9.30 -4.28 -27.57
N LYS A 288 -7.97 -4.21 -27.55
CA LYS A 288 -7.18 -3.81 -28.72
C LYS A 288 -7.06 -4.98 -29.71
N PRO A 289 -7.33 -4.78 -31.00
CA PRO A 289 -7.04 -5.78 -32.03
C PRO A 289 -5.55 -6.11 -31.99
N LYS A 290 -5.21 -7.40 -32.22
CA LYS A 290 -3.82 -7.83 -32.39
C LYS A 290 -3.18 -6.94 -33.46
N ALA A 291 -2.13 -6.20 -33.11
CA ALA A 291 -1.25 -5.66 -34.15
C ALA A 291 -0.82 -6.87 -35.02
N LYS A 292 -1.13 -6.82 -36.31
CA LYS A 292 -0.62 -7.83 -37.26
C LYS A 292 0.89 -7.88 -37.07
N LYS A 293 1.41 -9.05 -36.70
CA LYS A 293 2.84 -9.30 -36.79
C LYS A 293 3.22 -9.08 -38.24
N ALA A 294 4.02 -8.06 -38.52
CA ALA A 294 4.71 -7.92 -39.77
C ALA A 294 5.80 -8.99 -39.88
#